data_74ffce38e3c4705cc8a89e0764bbb2bd
#
_entry.id   74ffce38e3c4705cc8a89e0764bbb2bd
#
_cell.length_a   1.000
_cell.length_b   1.000
_cell.length_c   1.000
_cell.angle_alpha   90.00
_cell.angle_beta   90.00
_cell.angle_gamma   90.00
#
_symmetry.space_group_name_H-M   'P 1'
#
loop_
_entity.id
_entity.type
_entity.pdbx_description
1 polymer ?
#
loop_
_entity_poly.entity_id
_entity_poly.type
_entity_poly.pdbx_seq_one_letter_code
_entity_poly.pdbx_strand_id
1 'polypeptide(L)'
;MERIKTLLMRKAVVIHHTLNSLGGETTVAIETIESLYELGYEVELVTVQPPDLETITRSYGKKIHVGQIKHLLPFKLNYFGVYQRLLTLFSSIDFKDSDVVINTHGDALPYRISGNVPYLLYLHFPTFLMNSRSGYGSNKYTRSFFWRVYFKPYSVISHSLAVRAIARSNFVLTNSQFSREAIREAFPTLQANILYPPVDTERFSSAYNQPFRSRESKVLVVSRFSPEKRLENAIKIAQILGGKIKFELVGSLAPANRPYFKKLKEMIENLGLTQIVNLTPNVTNQELVNTMSKSILYLHTMVGEHFGVSIVEAMAAGLVPIVPSYGGCSEIVPKEYQYSTIEQAADLIAKNCNYPNEEKRTKMRQMSMQFSPSNFRNSMKKYIEQARGRIGLYGSSSTQQR
;
A
#
# COMPACT_ATOMS: atom_id res chain seq x y z
N MET A 1 -17.43 -43.14 -26.64
CA MET A 1 -18.18 -42.47 -25.57
C MET A 1 -17.15 -41.75 -24.66
N GLU A 2 -16.71 -40.59 -25.10
CA GLU A 2 -15.85 -39.71 -24.33
C GLU A 2 -16.69 -39.03 -23.24
N ARG A 3 -16.39 -39.36 -22.00
CA ARG A 3 -16.88 -38.57 -20.85
C ARG A 3 -16.23 -37.22 -20.92
N ILE A 4 -16.95 -36.21 -21.41
CA ILE A 4 -16.64 -34.79 -21.19
C ILE A 4 -16.66 -34.59 -19.67
N LYS A 5 -15.46 -34.62 -19.04
CA LYS A 5 -15.29 -34.04 -17.71
C LYS A 5 -15.60 -32.55 -17.87
N THR A 6 -16.80 -32.15 -17.56
CA THR A 6 -17.11 -30.75 -17.24
C THR A 6 -16.16 -30.37 -16.09
N LEU A 7 -15.05 -29.72 -16.39
CA LEU A 7 -14.20 -29.13 -15.39
C LEU A 7 -15.10 -28.12 -14.67
N LEU A 8 -15.54 -28.46 -13.47
CA LEU A 8 -16.16 -27.49 -12.57
C LEU A 8 -15.17 -26.34 -12.43
N MET A 9 -15.51 -25.18 -12.98
CA MET A 9 -14.69 -23.98 -12.86
C MET A 9 -14.53 -23.67 -11.38
N ARG A 10 -13.29 -23.59 -10.93
CA ARG A 10 -12.97 -23.24 -9.54
C ARG A 10 -13.42 -21.82 -9.28
N LYS A 11 -14.06 -21.58 -8.13
CA LYS A 11 -14.55 -20.26 -7.74
C LYS A 11 -13.69 -19.67 -6.63
N ALA A 12 -13.27 -18.43 -6.80
CA ALA A 12 -12.56 -17.69 -5.77
C ALA A 12 -13.25 -16.36 -5.47
N VAL A 13 -13.19 -15.92 -4.23
CA VAL A 13 -13.71 -14.61 -3.81
C VAL A 13 -12.58 -13.73 -3.33
N VAL A 14 -12.51 -12.52 -3.87
CA VAL A 14 -11.62 -11.45 -3.37
C VAL A 14 -12.47 -10.39 -2.71
N ILE A 15 -12.20 -10.12 -1.44
CA ILE A 15 -12.87 -9.08 -0.67
C ILE A 15 -11.97 -7.85 -0.58
N HIS A 16 -12.50 -6.69 -0.99
CA HIS A 16 -11.78 -5.41 -0.89
C HIS A 16 -12.73 -4.27 -0.52
N HIS A 17 -12.22 -3.17 0.06
CA HIS A 17 -13.09 -2.07 0.48
C HIS A 17 -13.76 -1.39 -0.72
N THR A 18 -12.95 -0.93 -1.64
CA THR A 18 -13.39 -0.25 -2.87
C THR A 18 -12.24 -0.21 -3.88
N LEU A 19 -12.58 -0.30 -5.16
CA LEU A 19 -11.64 -0.10 -6.26
C LEU A 19 -11.91 1.24 -6.96
N ASN A 20 -11.98 2.34 -6.19
CA ASN A 20 -12.30 3.66 -6.74
C ASN A 20 -11.07 4.56 -6.94
N SER A 21 -9.90 4.14 -6.51
CA SER A 21 -8.62 4.83 -6.72
C SER A 21 -7.46 3.86 -6.75
N LEU A 22 -6.51 4.07 -7.63
CA LEU A 22 -5.29 3.28 -7.68
C LEU A 22 -4.35 3.71 -6.55
N GLY A 23 -4.00 2.76 -5.70
CA GLY A 23 -3.09 2.92 -4.57
C GLY A 23 -2.51 1.57 -4.18
N GLY A 24 -1.57 1.53 -3.24
CA GLY A 24 -0.91 0.29 -2.83
C GLY A 24 -1.87 -0.82 -2.40
N GLU A 25 -2.95 -0.48 -1.69
CA GLU A 25 -3.98 -1.45 -1.26
C GLU A 25 -4.75 -2.01 -2.47
N THR A 26 -5.18 -1.13 -3.38
CA THR A 26 -5.91 -1.52 -4.59
C THR A 26 -5.04 -2.38 -5.51
N THR A 27 -3.75 -2.07 -5.64
CA THR A 27 -2.82 -2.87 -6.45
C THR A 27 -2.66 -4.28 -5.88
N VAL A 28 -2.62 -4.44 -4.55
CA VAL A 28 -2.63 -5.77 -3.89
C VAL A 28 -3.90 -6.55 -4.27
N ALA A 29 -5.07 -5.91 -4.24
CA ALA A 29 -6.32 -6.57 -4.61
C ALA A 29 -6.33 -7.01 -6.08
N ILE A 30 -5.92 -6.13 -6.99
CA ILE A 30 -5.85 -6.41 -8.42
C ILE A 30 -4.89 -7.57 -8.69
N GLU A 31 -3.66 -7.53 -8.15
CA GLU A 31 -2.67 -8.58 -8.38
C GLU A 31 -3.04 -9.91 -7.69
N THR A 32 -3.87 -9.86 -6.65
CA THR A 32 -4.49 -11.06 -6.06
C THR A 32 -5.53 -11.66 -7.02
N ILE A 33 -6.37 -10.83 -7.64
CA ILE A 33 -7.33 -11.26 -8.68
C ILE A 33 -6.59 -11.91 -9.85
N GLU A 34 -5.54 -11.26 -10.35
CA GLU A 34 -4.73 -11.80 -11.45
C GLU A 34 -4.04 -13.12 -11.06
N SER A 35 -3.57 -13.25 -9.80
CA SER A 35 -3.00 -14.52 -9.30
C SER A 35 -4.01 -15.67 -9.35
N LEU A 36 -5.25 -15.41 -9.00
CA LEU A 36 -6.34 -16.39 -9.03
C LEU A 36 -6.74 -16.73 -10.47
N TYR A 37 -6.83 -15.72 -11.33
CA TYR A 37 -7.11 -15.91 -12.75
C TYR A 37 -6.03 -16.80 -13.43
N GLU A 38 -4.74 -16.53 -13.16
CA GLU A 38 -3.62 -17.35 -13.64
C GLU A 38 -3.66 -18.81 -13.13
N LEU A 39 -4.30 -19.06 -11.97
CA LEU A 39 -4.55 -20.39 -11.42
C LEU A 39 -5.83 -21.06 -11.98
N GLY A 40 -6.54 -20.40 -12.89
CA GLY A 40 -7.75 -20.91 -13.54
C GLY A 40 -9.02 -20.79 -12.68
N TYR A 41 -9.09 -19.80 -11.77
CA TYR A 41 -10.32 -19.50 -11.03
C TYR A 41 -11.20 -18.51 -11.76
N GLU A 42 -12.51 -18.71 -11.64
CA GLU A 42 -13.50 -17.65 -11.84
C GLU A 42 -13.51 -16.79 -10.56
N VAL A 43 -13.20 -15.48 -10.71
CA VAL A 43 -13.04 -14.59 -9.56
C VAL A 43 -14.29 -13.74 -9.35
N GLU A 44 -14.88 -13.86 -8.17
CA GLU A 44 -15.91 -12.93 -7.67
C GLU A 44 -15.25 -11.85 -6.82
N LEU A 45 -15.49 -10.57 -7.14
CA LEU A 45 -15.05 -9.44 -6.35
C LEU A 45 -16.18 -8.96 -5.45
N VAL A 46 -15.92 -8.92 -4.15
CA VAL A 46 -16.85 -8.36 -3.15
C VAL A 46 -16.29 -7.05 -2.60
N THR A 47 -17.04 -5.97 -2.78
CA THR A 47 -16.66 -4.64 -2.28
C THR A 47 -17.71 -4.09 -1.30
N VAL A 48 -17.31 -3.13 -0.46
CA VAL A 48 -18.27 -2.45 0.43
C VAL A 48 -19.18 -1.53 -0.38
N GLN A 49 -18.63 -0.82 -1.36
CA GLN A 49 -19.35 0.12 -2.23
C GLN A 49 -19.11 -0.25 -3.69
N PRO A 50 -20.01 0.14 -4.62
CA PRO A 50 -19.82 -0.11 -6.03
C PRO A 50 -18.45 0.37 -6.51
N PRO A 51 -17.63 -0.48 -7.14
CA PRO A 51 -16.33 -0.09 -7.68
C PRO A 51 -16.49 0.65 -9.01
N ASP A 52 -15.56 1.57 -9.27
CA ASP A 52 -15.41 2.22 -10.58
C ASP A 52 -14.34 1.48 -11.39
N LEU A 53 -14.71 0.34 -11.96
CA LEU A 53 -13.78 -0.51 -12.70
C LEU A 53 -13.22 0.15 -13.95
N GLU A 54 -13.97 1.03 -14.60
CA GLU A 54 -13.51 1.72 -15.79
C GLU A 54 -12.34 2.64 -15.48
N THR A 55 -12.50 3.50 -14.47
CA THR A 55 -11.43 4.39 -13.99
C THR A 55 -10.21 3.61 -13.50
N ILE A 56 -10.43 2.50 -12.79
CA ILE A 56 -9.31 1.67 -12.30
C ILE A 56 -8.60 0.97 -13.45
N THR A 57 -9.31 0.35 -14.38
CA THR A 57 -8.72 -0.31 -15.56
C THR A 57 -7.88 0.68 -16.38
N ARG A 58 -8.40 1.91 -16.57
CA ARG A 58 -7.66 2.98 -17.25
C ARG A 58 -6.39 3.38 -16.48
N SER A 59 -6.49 3.52 -15.15
CA SER A 59 -5.36 3.92 -14.30
C SER A 59 -4.32 2.80 -14.14
N TYR A 60 -4.77 1.56 -14.10
CA TYR A 60 -3.91 0.37 -14.06
C TYR A 60 -3.26 0.06 -15.41
N GLY A 61 -3.92 0.45 -16.51
CA GLY A 61 -3.42 0.28 -17.87
C GLY A 61 -3.61 -1.13 -18.44
N LYS A 62 -4.34 -2.02 -17.74
CA LYS A 62 -4.62 -3.40 -18.16
C LYS A 62 -6.04 -3.80 -17.75
N LYS A 63 -6.62 -4.77 -18.46
CA LYS A 63 -7.89 -5.38 -18.08
C LYS A 63 -7.73 -6.14 -16.76
N ILE A 64 -8.72 -6.05 -15.89
CA ILE A 64 -8.79 -6.80 -14.63
C ILE A 64 -9.74 -7.98 -14.86
N HIS A 65 -9.30 -9.20 -14.52
CA HIS A 65 -10.05 -10.43 -14.78
C HIS A 65 -11.01 -10.75 -13.63
N VAL A 66 -12.15 -10.04 -13.59
CA VAL A 66 -13.24 -10.27 -12.65
C VAL A 66 -14.44 -10.85 -13.38
N GLY A 67 -14.95 -11.99 -12.91
CA GLY A 67 -16.16 -12.65 -13.48
C GLY A 67 -17.45 -12.02 -12.95
N GLN A 68 -17.56 -11.84 -11.64
CA GLN A 68 -18.73 -11.27 -10.99
C GLN A 68 -18.34 -10.22 -9.94
N ILE A 69 -19.19 -9.21 -9.74
CA ILE A 69 -19.01 -8.18 -8.72
C ILE A 69 -20.24 -8.13 -7.84
N LYS A 70 -20.00 -8.20 -6.53
CA LYS A 70 -21.02 -7.95 -5.50
C LYS A 70 -20.57 -6.78 -4.63
N HIS A 71 -21.50 -5.96 -4.21
CA HIS A 71 -21.21 -4.88 -3.26
C HIS A 71 -22.21 -4.92 -2.11
N LEU A 72 -21.74 -4.56 -0.91
CA LEU A 72 -22.52 -4.63 0.32
C LEU A 72 -23.51 -3.46 0.44
N LEU A 73 -23.13 -2.30 -0.10
CA LEU A 73 -23.93 -1.09 -0.13
C LEU A 73 -24.27 -0.76 -1.58
N PRO A 74 -25.54 -0.49 -1.91
CA PRO A 74 -25.97 -0.15 -3.27
C PRO A 74 -25.53 1.24 -3.74
N PHE A 75 -24.95 2.05 -2.84
CA PHE A 75 -24.56 3.44 -3.08
C PHE A 75 -23.26 3.80 -2.37
N LYS A 76 -22.61 4.87 -2.85
CA LYS A 76 -21.42 5.45 -2.20
C LYS A 76 -21.86 6.24 -0.96
N LEU A 77 -21.40 5.83 0.21
CA LEU A 77 -21.67 6.50 1.48
C LEU A 77 -20.53 7.48 1.79
N ASN A 78 -20.81 8.76 1.83
CA ASN A 78 -19.84 9.79 2.18
C ASN A 78 -19.86 10.17 3.67
N TYR A 79 -20.78 9.58 4.45
CA TYR A 79 -21.00 9.86 5.87
C TYR A 79 -20.52 8.71 6.76
N PHE A 80 -20.49 8.93 8.08
CA PHE A 80 -20.10 7.96 9.13
C PHE A 80 -18.60 7.58 9.17
N GLY A 81 -17.76 8.05 8.25
CA GLY A 81 -16.30 7.83 8.30
C GLY A 81 -15.92 6.34 8.50
N VAL A 82 -15.11 6.02 9.52
CA VAL A 82 -14.66 4.65 9.78
C VAL A 82 -15.79 3.68 10.17
N TYR A 83 -16.91 4.17 10.70
CA TYR A 83 -18.03 3.31 11.12
C TYR A 83 -18.76 2.65 9.95
N GLN A 84 -18.62 3.16 8.72
CA GLN A 84 -19.12 2.47 7.51
C GLN A 84 -18.62 1.03 7.41
N ARG A 85 -17.40 0.78 7.90
CA ARG A 85 -16.78 -0.56 7.88
C ARG A 85 -17.53 -1.55 8.75
N LEU A 86 -18.21 -1.10 9.82
CA LEU A 86 -19.04 -1.94 10.68
C LEU A 86 -20.34 -2.39 9.99
N LEU A 87 -20.78 -1.71 8.93
CA LEU A 87 -21.94 -2.14 8.16
C LEU A 87 -21.73 -3.49 7.48
N THR A 88 -20.48 -3.89 7.28
CA THR A 88 -20.12 -5.21 6.74
C THR A 88 -20.54 -6.37 7.65
N LEU A 89 -20.81 -6.11 8.93
CA LEU A 89 -21.36 -7.10 9.88
C LEU A 89 -22.76 -7.58 9.52
N PHE A 90 -23.51 -6.75 8.81
CA PHE A 90 -24.88 -7.04 8.37
C PHE A 90 -24.93 -7.67 6.98
N SER A 91 -23.76 -7.94 6.39
CA SER A 91 -23.66 -8.61 5.10
C SER A 91 -24.16 -10.06 5.17
N SER A 92 -25.01 -10.42 4.23
CA SER A 92 -25.55 -11.77 4.05
C SER A 92 -24.84 -12.56 2.93
N ILE A 93 -23.68 -12.12 2.46
CA ILE A 93 -22.96 -12.80 1.39
C ILE A 93 -22.45 -14.15 1.89
N ASP A 94 -22.91 -15.23 1.25
CA ASP A 94 -22.49 -16.59 1.52
C ASP A 94 -21.32 -16.97 0.62
N PHE A 95 -20.28 -17.54 1.21
CA PHE A 95 -19.06 -17.95 0.52
C PHE A 95 -18.92 -19.49 0.44
N LYS A 96 -19.97 -20.25 0.79
CA LYS A 96 -19.90 -21.73 0.91
C LYS A 96 -19.48 -22.43 -0.39
N ASP A 97 -19.88 -21.88 -1.54
CA ASP A 97 -19.60 -22.45 -2.84
C ASP A 97 -18.27 -22.00 -3.44
N SER A 98 -17.43 -21.35 -2.62
CA SER A 98 -16.12 -20.86 -3.05
C SER A 98 -15.01 -21.82 -2.64
N ASP A 99 -14.03 -22.04 -3.51
CA ASP A 99 -12.85 -22.85 -3.21
C ASP A 99 -11.80 -22.11 -2.38
N VAL A 100 -11.82 -20.77 -2.39
CA VAL A 100 -10.93 -19.91 -1.59
C VAL A 100 -11.51 -18.51 -1.47
N VAL A 101 -11.30 -17.89 -0.30
CA VAL A 101 -11.65 -16.49 -0.03
C VAL A 101 -10.39 -15.74 0.39
N ILE A 102 -10.11 -14.61 -0.25
CA ILE A 102 -8.96 -13.75 0.07
C ILE A 102 -9.46 -12.36 0.42
N ASN A 103 -9.22 -11.94 1.64
CA ASN A 103 -9.57 -10.60 2.10
C ASN A 103 -8.36 -9.67 2.03
N THR A 104 -8.40 -8.73 1.10
CA THR A 104 -7.37 -7.71 0.88
C THR A 104 -7.80 -6.33 1.40
N HIS A 105 -8.84 -6.28 2.24
CA HIS A 105 -9.41 -5.03 2.73
C HIS A 105 -8.47 -4.21 3.63
N GLY A 106 -7.43 -4.85 4.16
CA GLY A 106 -6.43 -4.18 5.01
C GLY A 106 -6.77 -4.11 6.49
N ASP A 107 -8.03 -4.27 6.85
CA ASP A 107 -8.51 -4.50 8.21
C ASP A 107 -9.01 -5.94 8.36
N ALA A 108 -8.85 -6.53 9.52
CA ALA A 108 -9.39 -7.84 9.84
C ALA A 108 -10.92 -7.80 10.08
N LEU A 109 -11.65 -6.96 9.36
CA LEU A 109 -13.10 -6.88 9.50
C LEU A 109 -13.76 -8.16 9.02
N PRO A 110 -14.62 -8.76 9.85
CA PRO A 110 -15.22 -10.03 9.55
C PRO A 110 -16.35 -9.84 8.57
N TYR A 111 -16.13 -10.33 7.40
CA TYR A 111 -17.23 -10.88 6.65
C TYR A 111 -17.59 -12.22 7.33
N ARG A 112 -18.87 -12.57 7.39
CA ARG A 112 -19.28 -13.88 7.86
C ARG A 112 -18.84 -14.92 6.83
N ILE A 113 -17.65 -15.47 7.04
CA ILE A 113 -17.13 -16.55 6.20
C ILE A 113 -17.59 -17.83 6.82
N SER A 114 -18.43 -18.57 6.11
CA SER A 114 -18.99 -19.83 6.58
C SER A 114 -18.06 -21.01 6.28
N GLY A 115 -18.06 -22.00 7.17
CA GLY A 115 -17.60 -23.35 6.93
C GLY A 115 -16.08 -23.53 6.75
N ASN A 116 -15.72 -24.54 5.96
CA ASN A 116 -14.37 -25.03 5.75
C ASN A 116 -13.68 -24.41 4.51
N VAL A 117 -14.08 -23.21 4.09
CA VAL A 117 -13.47 -22.53 2.95
C VAL A 117 -12.09 -21.99 3.35
N PRO A 118 -11.03 -22.24 2.58
CA PRO A 118 -9.72 -21.62 2.77
C PRO A 118 -9.83 -20.10 2.79
N TYR A 119 -9.33 -19.47 3.87
CA TYR A 119 -9.41 -18.03 4.07
C TYR A 119 -8.05 -17.41 4.29
N LEU A 120 -7.66 -16.50 3.42
CA LEU A 120 -6.44 -15.71 3.53
C LEU A 120 -6.79 -14.27 3.85
N LEU A 121 -6.04 -13.67 4.78
CA LEU A 121 -6.22 -12.30 5.22
C LEU A 121 -4.95 -11.49 4.94
N TYR A 122 -5.04 -10.44 4.13
CA TYR A 122 -3.94 -9.51 3.90
C TYR A 122 -4.16 -8.24 4.72
N LEU A 123 -3.43 -8.11 5.82
CA LEU A 123 -3.45 -6.93 6.70
C LEU A 123 -2.38 -5.94 6.26
N HIS A 124 -2.78 -4.80 5.69
CA HIS A 124 -1.82 -3.75 5.34
C HIS A 124 -1.19 -3.12 6.58
N PHE A 125 -2.03 -2.61 7.47
CA PHE A 125 -1.66 -2.14 8.80
C PHE A 125 -2.93 -2.02 9.64
N PRO A 126 -2.94 -2.55 10.87
CA PRO A 126 -4.17 -2.52 11.69
C PRO A 126 -4.58 -1.10 12.06
N THR A 127 -5.71 -0.63 11.55
CA THR A 127 -6.19 0.75 11.75
C THR A 127 -6.44 1.09 13.22
N PHE A 128 -6.83 0.10 14.03
CA PHE A 128 -7.07 0.29 15.46
C PHE A 128 -5.77 0.56 16.26
N LEU A 129 -4.60 0.17 15.73
CA LEU A 129 -3.29 0.49 16.32
C LEU A 129 -2.83 1.92 16.06
N MET A 130 -3.40 2.59 15.06
CA MET A 130 -2.99 3.96 14.70
C MET A 130 -3.15 4.97 15.85
N ASN A 131 -3.96 4.65 16.86
CA ASN A 131 -4.18 5.51 18.04
C ASN A 131 -3.45 5.05 19.29
N SER A 132 -2.82 3.88 19.29
CA SER A 132 -2.28 3.28 20.52
C SER A 132 -0.86 3.76 20.85
N ARG A 133 -0.08 4.22 19.86
CA ARG A 133 1.31 4.67 20.06
C ARG A 133 1.70 5.84 19.16
N SER A 134 2.53 6.73 19.68
CA SER A 134 3.06 7.91 18.99
C SER A 134 4.00 7.60 17.81
N GLY A 135 4.39 6.34 17.60
CA GLY A 135 5.31 5.91 16.55
C GLY A 135 4.66 5.51 15.22
N TYR A 136 3.35 5.26 15.19
CA TYR A 136 2.68 4.73 13.99
C TYR A 136 2.06 5.81 13.08
N GLY A 137 2.55 7.02 13.13
CA GLY A 137 2.09 8.14 12.32
C GLY A 137 0.93 8.90 12.96
N SER A 138 0.89 10.21 12.77
CA SER A 138 -0.23 11.04 13.21
C SER A 138 -1.33 11.00 12.15
N ASN A 139 -2.51 10.55 12.52
CA ASN A 139 -3.70 10.65 11.68
C ASN A 139 -4.70 11.64 12.28
N LYS A 140 -5.81 11.92 11.58
CA LYS A 140 -6.84 12.86 12.05
C LYS A 140 -7.42 12.48 13.42
N TYR A 141 -7.42 11.20 13.79
CA TYR A 141 -8.00 10.69 15.04
C TYR A 141 -7.09 10.90 16.27
N THR A 142 -5.80 11.18 16.06
CA THR A 142 -4.86 11.47 17.16
C THR A 142 -4.75 12.95 17.48
N ARG A 143 -5.22 13.86 16.60
CA ARG A 143 -4.97 15.29 16.66
C ARG A 143 -5.75 16.05 17.72
N SER A 144 -6.98 15.64 18.04
CA SER A 144 -7.81 16.33 19.01
C SER A 144 -8.54 15.37 19.93
N PHE A 145 -8.94 15.86 21.10
CA PHE A 145 -9.73 15.10 22.08
C PHE A 145 -11.03 14.57 21.46
N PHE A 146 -11.75 15.40 20.72
CA PHE A 146 -13.00 15.02 20.04
C PHE A 146 -12.81 13.83 19.10
N TRP A 147 -11.79 13.85 18.24
CA TRP A 147 -11.51 12.76 17.33
C TRP A 147 -11.06 11.48 18.04
N ARG A 148 -10.36 11.57 19.15
CA ARG A 148 -10.00 10.41 19.98
C ARG A 148 -11.24 9.76 20.60
N VAL A 149 -12.17 10.54 21.15
CA VAL A 149 -13.44 10.04 21.69
C VAL A 149 -14.28 9.39 20.60
N TYR A 150 -14.39 10.02 19.43
CA TYR A 150 -15.09 9.46 18.26
C TYR A 150 -14.52 8.10 17.82
N PHE A 151 -13.20 7.95 17.82
CA PHE A 151 -12.54 6.74 17.30
C PHE A 151 -12.46 5.59 18.32
N LYS A 152 -12.47 5.87 19.61
CA LYS A 152 -12.27 4.87 20.67
C LYS A 152 -13.28 3.72 20.61
N PRO A 153 -14.61 3.92 20.51
CA PRO A 153 -15.57 2.81 20.41
C PRO A 153 -15.29 1.94 19.14
N TYR A 154 -15.04 2.60 18.01
CA TYR A 154 -14.70 1.88 16.78
C TYR A 154 -13.45 1.00 16.97
N SER A 155 -12.39 1.51 17.59
CA SER A 155 -11.15 0.76 17.79
C SER A 155 -11.35 -0.47 18.68
N VAL A 156 -12.17 -0.39 19.71
CA VAL A 156 -12.50 -1.51 20.59
C VAL A 156 -13.30 -2.59 19.85
N ILE A 157 -14.34 -2.17 19.14
CA ILE A 157 -15.19 -3.09 18.36
C ILE A 157 -14.35 -3.75 17.26
N SER A 158 -13.62 -2.97 16.48
CA SER A 158 -12.80 -3.50 15.37
C SER A 158 -11.69 -4.42 15.85
N HIS A 159 -11.09 -4.17 17.02
CA HIS A 159 -10.12 -5.09 17.62
C HIS A 159 -10.76 -6.45 17.96
N SER A 160 -11.91 -6.46 18.66
CA SER A 160 -12.62 -7.69 19.01
C SER A 160 -13.03 -8.50 17.78
N LEU A 161 -13.44 -7.81 16.70
CA LEU A 161 -13.80 -8.43 15.44
C LEU A 161 -12.56 -8.97 14.69
N ALA A 162 -11.44 -8.25 14.75
CA ALA A 162 -10.17 -8.67 14.17
C ALA A 162 -9.67 -9.98 14.78
N VAL A 163 -9.76 -10.15 16.10
CA VAL A 163 -9.40 -11.40 16.78
C VAL A 163 -10.13 -12.61 16.15
N ARG A 164 -11.43 -12.48 15.91
CA ARG A 164 -12.25 -13.56 15.33
C ARG A 164 -11.88 -13.86 13.87
N ALA A 165 -11.66 -12.82 13.06
CA ALA A 165 -11.28 -12.98 11.65
C ALA A 165 -9.88 -13.63 11.51
N ILE A 166 -8.95 -13.21 12.37
CA ILE A 166 -7.58 -13.75 12.42
C ILE A 166 -7.61 -15.22 12.84
N ALA A 167 -8.33 -15.56 13.92
CA ALA A 167 -8.42 -16.94 14.41
C ALA A 167 -8.98 -17.93 13.37
N ARG A 168 -9.73 -17.40 12.40
CA ARG A 168 -10.32 -18.20 11.32
C ARG A 168 -9.47 -18.29 10.07
N SER A 169 -8.47 -17.43 9.91
CA SER A 169 -7.65 -17.41 8.69
C SER A 169 -6.63 -18.54 8.66
N ASN A 170 -6.45 -19.15 7.48
CA ASN A 170 -5.38 -20.13 7.25
C ASN A 170 -4.01 -19.43 7.19
N PHE A 171 -3.99 -18.20 6.64
CA PHE A 171 -2.81 -17.35 6.60
C PHE A 171 -3.19 -15.91 6.84
N VAL A 172 -2.35 -15.21 7.62
CA VAL A 172 -2.32 -13.76 7.71
C VAL A 172 -1.06 -13.27 7.00
N LEU A 173 -1.25 -12.43 5.99
CA LEU A 173 -0.21 -11.79 5.20
C LEU A 173 -0.14 -10.31 5.56
N THR A 174 1.03 -9.71 5.42
CA THR A 174 1.23 -8.27 5.66
C THR A 174 2.31 -7.68 4.77
N ASN A 175 2.34 -6.37 4.66
CA ASN A 175 3.12 -5.63 3.66
C ASN A 175 4.58 -5.35 4.04
N SER A 176 5.00 -5.59 5.29
CA SER A 176 6.35 -5.25 5.75
C SER A 176 6.68 -5.91 7.10
N GLN A 177 7.95 -5.94 7.45
CA GLN A 177 8.41 -6.31 8.79
C GLN A 177 7.84 -5.36 9.84
N PHE A 178 7.84 -4.05 9.55
CA PHE A 178 7.28 -3.02 10.41
C PHE A 178 5.80 -3.30 10.75
N SER A 179 4.99 -3.60 9.73
CA SER A 179 3.58 -3.96 9.94
C SER A 179 3.43 -5.30 10.66
N ARG A 180 4.30 -6.28 10.39
CA ARG A 180 4.32 -7.57 11.11
C ARG A 180 4.56 -7.40 12.60
N GLU A 181 5.48 -6.54 12.97
CA GLU A 181 5.77 -6.23 14.37
C GLU A 181 4.59 -5.55 15.07
N ALA A 182 3.95 -4.59 14.38
CA ALA A 182 2.73 -3.95 14.89
C ALA A 182 1.58 -4.95 15.08
N ILE A 183 1.42 -5.89 14.14
CA ILE A 183 0.43 -6.97 14.25
C ILE A 183 0.76 -7.87 15.43
N ARG A 184 2.02 -8.26 15.61
CA ARG A 184 2.46 -9.10 16.74
C ARG A 184 2.25 -8.42 18.11
N GLU A 185 2.43 -7.11 18.19
CA GLU A 185 2.11 -6.35 19.41
C GLU A 185 0.62 -6.40 19.75
N ALA A 186 -0.26 -6.33 18.74
CA ALA A 186 -1.71 -6.41 18.94
C ALA A 186 -2.21 -7.84 19.19
N PHE A 187 -1.56 -8.81 18.57
CA PHE A 187 -1.93 -10.23 18.59
C PHE A 187 -0.68 -11.10 18.82
N PRO A 188 -0.21 -11.24 20.09
CA PRO A 188 1.08 -11.87 20.40
C PRO A 188 1.24 -13.32 19.91
N THR A 189 0.14 -14.04 19.78
CA THR A 189 0.12 -15.45 19.32
C THR A 189 0.05 -15.59 17.79
N LEU A 190 -0.18 -14.48 17.07
CA LEU A 190 -0.34 -14.50 15.63
C LEU A 190 1.01 -14.43 14.91
N GLN A 191 1.22 -15.38 13.98
CA GLN A 191 2.33 -15.34 13.04
C GLN A 191 1.84 -14.80 11.69
N ALA A 192 2.10 -13.53 11.42
CA ALA A 192 1.86 -12.96 10.11
C ALA A 192 3.06 -13.20 9.19
N ASN A 193 2.81 -13.56 7.94
CA ASN A 193 3.82 -13.73 6.90
C ASN A 193 3.97 -12.44 6.10
N ILE A 194 5.19 -12.09 5.74
CA ILE A 194 5.42 -10.92 4.90
C ILE A 194 5.21 -11.31 3.44
N LEU A 195 4.34 -10.57 2.78
CA LEU A 195 4.19 -10.54 1.33
C LEU A 195 4.20 -9.08 0.91
N TYR A 196 5.33 -8.59 0.44
CA TYR A 196 5.49 -7.21 0.02
C TYR A 196 4.49 -6.84 -1.08
N PRO A 197 3.88 -5.63 -1.03
CA PRO A 197 2.90 -5.22 -2.02
C PRO A 197 3.55 -5.09 -3.41
N PRO A 198 2.80 -5.37 -4.46
CA PRO A 198 3.27 -5.27 -5.82
C PRO A 198 3.43 -3.80 -6.24
N VAL A 199 4.53 -3.49 -6.93
CA VAL A 199 4.81 -2.18 -7.49
C VAL A 199 5.09 -2.33 -8.98
N ASP A 200 4.42 -1.57 -9.82
CA ASP A 200 4.63 -1.59 -11.28
C ASP A 200 5.97 -0.93 -11.63
N THR A 201 7.04 -1.71 -11.45
CA THR A 201 8.42 -1.27 -11.68
C THR A 201 8.71 -1.03 -13.16
N GLU A 202 7.99 -1.72 -14.06
CA GLU A 202 8.20 -1.58 -15.51
C GLU A 202 7.71 -0.22 -16.05
N ARG A 203 6.67 0.35 -15.45
CA ARG A 203 6.19 1.69 -15.79
C ARG A 203 7.28 2.75 -15.76
N PHE A 204 8.30 2.56 -14.92
CA PHE A 204 9.40 3.51 -14.74
C PHE A 204 10.64 3.19 -15.58
N SER A 205 10.59 2.17 -16.43
CA SER A 205 11.72 1.78 -17.30
C SER A 205 12.14 2.91 -18.24
N SER A 206 11.19 3.67 -18.79
CA SER A 206 11.49 4.82 -19.64
C SER A 206 12.26 5.94 -18.89
N ALA A 207 11.90 6.16 -17.61
CA ALA A 207 12.64 7.10 -16.77
C ALA A 207 14.05 6.59 -16.43
N TYR A 208 14.19 5.29 -16.16
CA TYR A 208 15.49 4.67 -15.92
C TYR A 208 16.40 4.75 -17.16
N ASN A 209 15.87 4.53 -18.35
CA ASN A 209 16.64 4.53 -19.59
C ASN A 209 17.16 5.91 -20.02
N GLN A 210 16.67 7.01 -19.42
CA GLN A 210 17.26 8.33 -19.65
C GLN A 210 18.69 8.40 -19.08
N PRO A 211 19.67 8.93 -19.85
CA PRO A 211 21.04 9.03 -19.39
C PRO A 211 21.13 9.76 -18.04
N PHE A 212 21.86 9.21 -17.09
CA PHE A 212 21.94 9.80 -15.75
C PHE A 212 22.59 11.19 -15.76
N ARG A 213 23.57 11.40 -16.64
CA ARG A 213 24.27 12.69 -16.80
C ARG A 213 23.37 13.82 -17.32
N SER A 214 22.22 13.48 -17.92
CA SER A 214 21.24 14.50 -18.40
C SER A 214 20.24 14.89 -17.31
N ARG A 215 20.27 14.26 -16.14
CA ARG A 215 19.36 14.55 -15.03
C ARG A 215 19.84 15.77 -14.26
N GLU A 216 18.88 16.52 -13.74
CA GLU A 216 19.13 17.69 -12.90
C GLU A 216 19.51 17.25 -11.47
N SER A 217 20.38 18.03 -10.80
CA SER A 217 20.61 17.93 -9.36
C SER A 217 19.38 18.37 -8.60
N LYS A 218 18.33 17.51 -8.64
CA LYS A 218 17.01 17.76 -8.11
C LYS A 218 16.56 16.61 -7.24
N VAL A 219 15.95 16.97 -6.10
CA VAL A 219 15.31 16.04 -5.16
C VAL A 219 13.83 15.97 -5.44
N LEU A 220 13.32 14.77 -5.68
CA LEU A 220 11.90 14.51 -5.87
C LEU A 220 11.28 13.99 -4.56
N VAL A 221 10.09 14.48 -4.23
CA VAL A 221 9.22 13.97 -3.18
C VAL A 221 7.88 13.60 -3.81
N VAL A 222 7.49 12.31 -3.75
CA VAL A 222 6.18 11.86 -4.26
C VAL A 222 5.29 11.46 -3.09
N SER A 223 4.21 12.21 -2.89
CA SER A 223 3.33 11.97 -1.74
C SER A 223 1.99 12.68 -1.90
N ARG A 224 0.96 12.20 -1.24
CA ARG A 224 -0.25 13.00 -1.02
C ARG A 224 0.10 14.27 -0.26
N PHE A 225 -0.49 15.41 -0.65
CA PHE A 225 -0.37 16.64 0.13
C PHE A 225 -1.24 16.57 1.38
N SER A 226 -0.74 15.87 2.40
CA SER A 226 -1.45 15.64 3.65
C SER A 226 -0.50 15.71 4.84
N PRO A 227 -0.96 16.19 6.00
CA PRO A 227 -0.09 16.50 7.15
C PRO A 227 0.71 15.32 7.71
N GLU A 228 0.19 14.09 7.58
CA GLU A 228 0.90 12.88 8.01
C GLU A 228 2.17 12.61 7.20
N LYS A 229 2.24 13.15 5.98
CA LYS A 229 3.42 13.03 5.11
C LYS A 229 4.55 13.98 5.45
N ARG A 230 4.32 14.94 6.36
CA ARG A 230 5.35 15.86 6.90
C ARG A 230 6.17 16.57 5.82
N LEU A 231 5.50 17.07 4.78
CA LEU A 231 6.17 17.71 3.64
C LEU A 231 6.91 19.01 4.03
N GLU A 232 6.55 19.63 5.15
CA GLU A 232 7.30 20.73 5.76
C GLU A 232 8.76 20.36 6.07
N ASN A 233 9.07 19.07 6.29
CA ASN A 233 10.45 18.64 6.51
C ASN A 233 11.28 18.75 5.20
N ALA A 234 10.69 18.49 4.04
CA ALA A 234 11.39 18.69 2.77
C ALA A 234 11.74 20.17 2.54
N ILE A 235 10.84 21.10 2.93
CA ILE A 235 11.09 22.55 2.83
C ILE A 235 12.21 22.99 3.80
N LYS A 236 12.21 22.47 5.05
CA LYS A 236 13.28 22.74 6.02
C LYS A 236 14.63 22.19 5.54
N ILE A 237 14.66 21.00 4.95
CA ILE A 237 15.88 20.41 4.37
C ILE A 237 16.39 21.29 3.22
N ALA A 238 15.51 21.78 2.34
CA ALA A 238 15.87 22.72 1.27
C ALA A 238 16.47 24.01 1.82
N GLN A 239 15.95 24.52 2.94
CA GLN A 239 16.50 25.69 3.65
C GLN A 239 17.91 25.41 4.19
N ILE A 240 18.13 24.26 4.85
CA ILE A 240 19.47 23.86 5.37
C ILE A 240 20.49 23.78 4.24
N LEU A 241 20.09 23.30 3.06
CA LEU A 241 20.94 23.21 1.87
C LEU A 241 21.24 24.55 1.20
N GLY A 242 20.73 25.67 1.75
CA GLY A 242 21.02 27.03 1.28
C GLY A 242 20.54 27.31 -0.16
N GLY A 243 19.52 26.62 -0.62
CA GLY A 243 18.93 26.84 -1.96
C GLY A 243 19.78 26.33 -3.13
N LYS A 244 20.81 25.55 -2.90
CA LYS A 244 21.71 25.02 -3.94
C LYS A 244 21.14 23.87 -4.74
N ILE A 245 20.14 23.17 -4.19
CA ILE A 245 19.52 21.97 -4.76
C ILE A 245 18.03 22.23 -4.88
N LYS A 246 17.46 21.97 -6.06
CA LYS A 246 16.02 22.11 -6.32
C LYS A 246 15.22 20.96 -5.74
N PHE A 247 14.03 21.26 -5.25
CA PHE A 247 13.07 20.28 -4.72
C PHE A 247 11.77 20.34 -5.53
N GLU A 248 11.31 19.19 -5.97
CA GLU A 248 10.03 19.00 -6.64
C GLU A 248 9.13 18.12 -5.77
N LEU A 249 8.05 18.67 -5.22
CA LEU A 249 7.08 17.93 -4.42
C LEU A 249 5.84 17.71 -5.28
N VAL A 250 5.55 16.44 -5.59
CA VAL A 250 4.44 16.06 -6.46
C VAL A 250 3.49 15.08 -5.79
N GLY A 251 2.23 15.09 -6.19
CA GLY A 251 1.27 14.09 -5.74
C GLY A 251 -0.17 14.58 -5.66
N SER A 252 -1.06 13.78 -5.10
CA SER A 252 -2.47 14.11 -5.05
C SER A 252 -2.83 15.11 -3.95
N LEU A 253 -3.75 16.02 -4.27
CA LEU A 253 -4.31 17.01 -3.35
C LEU A 253 -5.81 16.81 -3.21
N ALA A 254 -6.24 16.17 -2.12
CA ALA A 254 -7.66 16.08 -1.79
C ALA A 254 -8.22 17.45 -1.33
N PRO A 255 -9.51 17.76 -1.59
CA PRO A 255 -10.12 19.01 -1.16
C PRO A 255 -9.96 19.32 0.33
N ALA A 256 -10.06 18.31 1.19
CA ALA A 256 -9.87 18.44 2.64
C ALA A 256 -8.45 18.87 3.07
N ASN A 257 -7.46 18.70 2.20
CA ASN A 257 -6.06 19.03 2.48
C ASN A 257 -5.60 20.37 1.89
N ARG A 258 -6.49 21.13 1.24
CA ARG A 258 -6.19 22.46 0.71
C ARG A 258 -5.59 23.43 1.77
N PRO A 259 -6.07 23.46 3.02
CA PRO A 259 -5.46 24.31 4.06
C PRO A 259 -4.01 23.94 4.35
N TYR A 260 -3.67 22.64 4.38
CA TYR A 260 -2.29 22.20 4.55
C TYR A 260 -1.41 22.58 3.36
N PHE A 261 -1.91 22.42 2.14
CA PHE A 261 -1.21 22.84 0.93
C PHE A 261 -0.93 24.36 0.92
N LYS A 262 -1.91 25.17 1.34
CA LYS A 262 -1.73 26.62 1.50
C LYS A 262 -0.63 26.94 2.51
N LYS A 263 -0.62 26.28 3.66
CA LYS A 263 0.43 26.43 4.67
C LYS A 263 1.83 26.11 4.13
N LEU A 264 1.97 25.07 3.28
CA LEU A 264 3.26 24.76 2.65
C LEU A 264 3.71 25.87 1.70
N LYS A 265 2.80 26.45 0.90
CA LYS A 265 3.12 27.61 0.03
C LYS A 265 3.60 28.82 0.83
N GLU A 266 2.84 29.20 1.85
CA GLU A 266 3.21 30.31 2.75
C GLU A 266 4.58 30.07 3.41
N MET A 267 4.88 28.83 3.80
CA MET A 267 6.20 28.48 4.36
C MET A 267 7.32 28.67 3.33
N ILE A 268 7.12 28.27 2.06
CA ILE A 268 8.10 28.44 0.98
C ILE A 268 8.37 29.92 0.72
N GLU A 269 7.30 30.74 0.66
CA GLU A 269 7.38 32.19 0.46
C GLU A 269 8.13 32.89 1.62
N ASN A 270 7.75 32.58 2.87
CA ASN A 270 8.35 33.16 4.07
C ASN A 270 9.84 32.82 4.24
N LEU A 271 10.28 31.68 3.71
CA LEU A 271 11.67 31.25 3.74
C LEU A 271 12.48 31.68 2.50
N GLY A 272 11.87 32.39 1.56
CA GLY A 272 12.52 32.81 0.32
C GLY A 272 12.90 31.69 -0.63
N LEU A 273 12.19 30.55 -0.58
CA LEU A 273 12.51 29.32 -1.31
C LEU A 273 11.68 29.13 -2.59
N THR A 274 11.00 30.15 -3.10
CA THR A 274 10.08 30.07 -4.25
C THR A 274 10.75 29.61 -5.56
N GLN A 275 12.06 29.85 -5.73
CA GLN A 275 12.84 29.39 -6.89
C GLN A 275 13.47 28.01 -6.68
N ILE A 276 13.35 27.43 -5.47
CA ILE A 276 14.04 26.21 -5.05
C ILE A 276 13.06 25.06 -4.82
N VAL A 277 11.91 25.36 -4.20
CA VAL A 277 10.92 24.34 -3.86
C VAL A 277 9.65 24.56 -4.67
N ASN A 278 9.33 23.59 -5.53
CA ASN A 278 8.10 23.59 -6.32
C ASN A 278 7.07 22.59 -5.75
N LEU A 279 5.79 22.97 -5.76
CA LEU A 279 4.65 22.13 -5.35
C LEU A 279 3.75 21.90 -6.56
N THR A 280 3.71 20.66 -7.08
CA THR A 280 2.91 20.30 -8.26
C THR A 280 1.84 19.27 -7.86
N PRO A 281 0.60 19.72 -7.56
CA PRO A 281 -0.48 18.83 -7.19
C PRO A 281 -1.10 18.15 -8.41
N ASN A 282 -1.60 16.91 -8.20
CA ASN A 282 -2.42 16.15 -9.14
C ASN A 282 -1.75 15.84 -10.49
N VAL A 283 -0.44 15.54 -10.45
CA VAL A 283 0.29 15.09 -11.62
C VAL A 283 -0.27 13.76 -12.16
N THR A 284 -0.29 13.63 -13.47
CA THR A 284 -0.64 12.40 -14.16
C THR A 284 0.48 11.35 -14.02
N ASN A 285 0.19 10.09 -14.31
CA ASN A 285 1.21 9.04 -14.31
C ASN A 285 2.37 9.33 -15.27
N GLN A 286 2.08 9.91 -16.45
CA GLN A 286 3.10 10.26 -17.42
C GLN A 286 3.97 11.43 -16.96
N GLU A 287 3.38 12.43 -16.33
CA GLU A 287 4.11 13.56 -15.74
C GLU A 287 4.99 13.09 -14.58
N LEU A 288 4.52 12.13 -13.77
CA LEU A 288 5.33 11.54 -12.71
C LEU A 288 6.56 10.81 -13.27
N VAL A 289 6.39 9.97 -14.29
CA VAL A 289 7.51 9.29 -14.97
C VAL A 289 8.49 10.31 -15.55
N ASN A 290 8.00 11.36 -16.19
CA ASN A 290 8.82 12.43 -16.74
C ASN A 290 9.57 13.22 -15.65
N THR A 291 8.93 13.48 -14.49
CA THR A 291 9.59 14.14 -13.35
C THR A 291 10.68 13.26 -12.75
N MET A 292 10.42 11.95 -12.61
CA MET A 292 11.41 10.97 -12.16
C MET A 292 12.62 10.89 -13.12
N SER A 293 12.39 10.94 -14.43
CA SER A 293 13.47 10.90 -15.42
C SER A 293 14.44 12.09 -15.35
N LYS A 294 14.00 13.20 -14.78
CA LYS A 294 14.78 14.45 -14.62
C LYS A 294 15.43 14.58 -13.23
N SER A 295 15.10 13.73 -12.29
CA SER A 295 15.57 13.81 -10.90
C SER A 295 16.66 12.77 -10.62
N ILE A 296 17.56 13.05 -9.68
CA ILE A 296 18.62 12.11 -9.27
C ILE A 296 18.36 11.48 -7.91
N LEU A 297 17.69 12.19 -7.00
CA LEU A 297 17.37 11.72 -5.66
C LEU A 297 15.87 11.72 -5.42
N TYR A 298 15.47 10.84 -4.53
CA TYR A 298 14.14 10.80 -3.96
C TYR A 298 14.22 11.01 -2.45
N LEU A 299 13.37 11.86 -1.89
CA LEU A 299 13.27 12.06 -0.44
C LEU A 299 11.92 11.58 0.05
N HIS A 300 11.92 10.74 1.07
CA HIS A 300 10.73 10.37 1.84
C HIS A 300 10.71 11.07 3.18
N THR A 301 9.59 11.70 3.56
CA THR A 301 9.52 12.53 4.76
C THR A 301 8.65 11.96 5.88
N MET A 302 7.84 10.94 5.61
CA MET A 302 6.97 10.32 6.60
C MET A 302 7.76 9.31 7.45
N VAL A 303 7.85 9.56 8.74
CA VAL A 303 8.36 8.61 9.73
C VAL A 303 7.26 7.59 10.05
N GLY A 304 7.61 6.29 10.09
CA GLY A 304 6.65 5.23 10.33
C GLY A 304 5.79 4.89 9.10
N GLU A 305 6.31 5.09 7.89
CA GLU A 305 5.68 4.59 6.66
C GLU A 305 5.54 3.07 6.74
N HIS A 306 4.37 2.53 6.36
CA HIS A 306 4.11 1.10 6.51
C HIS A 306 4.89 0.24 5.53
N PHE A 307 5.11 0.73 4.30
CA PHE A 307 5.96 0.10 3.28
C PHE A 307 6.69 1.16 2.45
N GLY A 308 5.97 1.93 1.62
CA GLY A 308 6.55 2.98 0.79
C GLY A 308 6.57 2.64 -0.70
N VAL A 309 5.39 2.47 -1.32
CA VAL A 309 5.26 2.20 -2.76
C VAL A 309 6.04 3.22 -3.60
N SER A 310 5.90 4.51 -3.31
CA SER A 310 6.59 5.58 -4.06
C SER A 310 8.12 5.55 -3.93
N ILE A 311 8.65 4.94 -2.87
CA ILE A 311 10.09 4.71 -2.71
C ILE A 311 10.56 3.67 -3.74
N VAL A 312 9.82 2.55 -3.85
CA VAL A 312 10.11 1.49 -4.83
C VAL A 312 9.96 2.01 -6.26
N GLU A 313 8.93 2.83 -6.53
CA GLU A 313 8.75 3.50 -7.82
C GLU A 313 9.95 4.38 -8.19
N ALA A 314 10.45 5.17 -7.23
CA ALA A 314 11.64 6.00 -7.40
C ALA A 314 12.90 5.15 -7.65
N MET A 315 13.09 4.06 -6.90
CA MET A 315 14.18 3.10 -7.14
C MET A 315 14.08 2.47 -8.52
N ALA A 316 12.88 2.12 -8.97
CA ALA A 316 12.63 1.58 -10.31
C ALA A 316 12.98 2.58 -11.42
N ALA A 317 12.78 3.87 -11.19
CA ALA A 317 13.22 4.95 -12.07
C ALA A 317 14.74 5.26 -11.97
N GLY A 318 15.45 4.58 -11.08
CA GLY A 318 16.88 4.77 -10.83
C GLY A 318 17.22 5.99 -9.99
N LEU A 319 16.33 6.49 -9.14
CA LEU A 319 16.64 7.50 -8.15
C LEU A 319 17.24 6.83 -6.91
N VAL A 320 18.15 7.52 -6.23
CA VAL A 320 18.66 7.08 -4.93
C VAL A 320 17.71 7.62 -3.85
N PRO A 321 17.02 6.75 -3.08
CA PRO A 321 16.09 7.19 -2.05
C PRO A 321 16.81 7.57 -0.76
N ILE A 322 16.42 8.69 -0.17
CA ILE A 322 16.78 9.12 1.20
C ILE A 322 15.53 9.02 2.06
N VAL A 323 15.54 8.15 3.08
CA VAL A 323 14.34 7.78 3.83
C VAL A 323 14.57 7.83 5.35
N PRO A 324 13.52 8.01 6.18
CA PRO A 324 13.64 7.84 7.62
C PRO A 324 14.12 6.43 8.00
N SER A 325 14.91 6.34 9.06
CA SER A 325 15.42 5.07 9.61
C SER A 325 14.36 4.26 10.36
N TYR A 326 13.13 4.77 10.50
CA TYR A 326 12.01 4.12 11.20
C TYR A 326 10.79 3.99 10.30
N GLY A 327 10.29 2.76 10.16
CA GLY A 327 9.15 2.39 9.32
C GLY A 327 9.50 1.29 8.33
N GLY A 328 8.52 0.80 7.57
CA GLY A 328 8.73 -0.21 6.52
C GLY A 328 9.67 0.27 5.39
N CYS A 329 9.84 1.57 5.22
CA CYS A 329 10.80 2.13 4.28
C CYS A 329 12.26 1.76 4.60
N SER A 330 12.61 1.56 5.87
CA SER A 330 13.96 1.17 6.28
C SER A 330 14.33 -0.27 5.91
N GLU A 331 13.35 -1.09 5.56
CA GLU A 331 13.58 -2.48 5.11
C GLU A 331 14.02 -2.56 3.64
N ILE A 332 13.56 -1.61 2.83
CA ILE A 332 13.76 -1.59 1.39
C ILE A 332 14.98 -0.75 0.95
N VAL A 333 15.41 0.19 1.78
CA VAL A 333 16.49 1.13 1.45
C VAL A 333 17.72 0.82 2.30
N PRO A 334 18.92 0.71 1.70
CA PRO A 334 20.17 0.49 2.44
C PRO A 334 20.41 1.53 3.54
N LYS A 335 21.03 1.11 4.65
CA LYS A 335 21.25 1.95 5.85
C LYS A 335 22.01 3.25 5.54
N GLU A 336 22.91 3.25 4.59
CA GLU A 336 23.67 4.43 4.16
C GLU A 336 22.82 5.57 3.56
N TYR A 337 21.55 5.31 3.26
CA TYR A 337 20.58 6.29 2.74
C TYR A 337 19.42 6.57 3.72
N GLN A 338 19.58 6.13 4.97
CA GLN A 338 18.58 6.34 6.00
C GLN A 338 18.98 7.47 6.95
N TYR A 339 17.99 8.25 7.40
CA TYR A 339 18.23 9.38 8.31
C TYR A 339 17.31 9.33 9.53
N SER A 340 17.77 9.91 10.64
CA SER A 340 17.00 10.09 11.88
C SER A 340 16.65 11.55 12.14
N THR A 341 17.41 12.50 11.58
CA THR A 341 17.16 13.95 11.71
C THR A 341 17.15 14.63 10.33
N ILE A 342 16.54 15.81 10.23
CA ILE A 342 16.50 16.58 8.97
C ILE A 342 17.88 17.06 8.53
N GLU A 343 18.79 17.28 9.47
CA GLU A 343 20.19 17.65 9.22
C GLU A 343 20.92 16.47 8.53
N GLN A 344 20.77 15.26 9.07
CA GLN A 344 21.32 14.05 8.43
C GLN A 344 20.77 13.84 7.02
N ALA A 345 19.45 14.12 6.82
CA ALA A 345 18.85 14.05 5.48
C ALA A 345 19.51 15.06 4.53
N ALA A 346 19.76 16.30 4.99
CA ALA A 346 20.43 17.32 4.21
C ALA A 346 21.85 16.90 3.84
N ASP A 347 22.62 16.36 4.77
CA ASP A 347 23.99 15.85 4.51
C ASP A 347 24.00 14.72 3.49
N LEU A 348 23.07 13.75 3.62
CA LEU A 348 22.92 12.65 2.66
C LEU A 348 22.54 13.16 1.27
N ILE A 349 21.67 14.15 1.17
CA ILE A 349 21.27 14.78 -0.10
C ILE A 349 22.49 15.49 -0.71
N ALA A 350 23.17 16.34 0.04
CA ALA A 350 24.36 17.08 -0.44
C ALA A 350 25.44 16.13 -0.97
N LYS A 351 25.75 15.07 -0.20
CA LYS A 351 26.73 14.04 -0.59
C LYS A 351 26.34 13.34 -1.89
N ASN A 352 25.09 12.95 -2.07
CA ASN A 352 24.67 12.15 -3.22
C ASN A 352 24.32 13.02 -4.45
N CYS A 353 23.99 14.30 -4.28
CA CYS A 353 23.86 15.24 -5.39
C CYS A 353 25.22 15.64 -5.99
N ASN A 354 26.24 15.81 -5.15
CA ASN A 354 27.58 16.23 -5.62
C ASN A 354 28.35 15.08 -6.31
N TYR A 355 28.03 13.84 -5.96
CA TYR A 355 28.71 12.65 -6.51
C TYR A 355 27.67 11.65 -7.06
N PRO A 356 26.99 12.01 -8.17
CA PRO A 356 26.07 11.10 -8.83
C PRO A 356 26.82 9.89 -9.36
N ASN A 357 26.30 8.69 -9.08
CA ASN A 357 26.96 7.43 -9.38
C ASN A 357 26.00 6.46 -10.07
N GLU A 358 26.36 6.02 -11.28
CA GLU A 358 25.58 5.09 -12.10
C GLU A 358 25.44 3.72 -11.43
N GLU A 359 26.45 3.26 -10.69
CA GLU A 359 26.40 2.00 -9.94
C GLU A 359 25.31 2.03 -8.87
N LYS A 360 25.21 3.12 -8.10
CA LYS A 360 24.14 3.30 -7.10
C LYS A 360 22.76 3.25 -7.75
N ARG A 361 22.59 3.92 -8.86
CA ARG A 361 21.37 3.94 -9.65
C ARG A 361 20.95 2.54 -10.09
N THR A 362 21.90 1.79 -10.68
CA THR A 362 21.69 0.41 -11.13
C THR A 362 21.34 -0.51 -9.96
N LYS A 363 22.03 -0.38 -8.83
CA LYS A 363 21.72 -1.11 -7.60
C LYS A 363 20.29 -0.85 -7.13
N MET A 364 19.84 0.43 -7.10
CA MET A 364 18.47 0.77 -6.69
C MET A 364 17.44 0.13 -7.65
N ARG A 365 17.67 0.22 -8.96
CA ARG A 365 16.81 -0.43 -9.95
C ARG A 365 16.71 -1.94 -9.72
N GLN A 366 17.82 -2.63 -9.55
CA GLN A 366 17.85 -4.06 -9.29
C GLN A 366 17.09 -4.44 -8.02
N MET A 367 17.30 -3.69 -6.93
CA MET A 367 16.60 -3.92 -5.66
C MET A 367 15.08 -3.72 -5.79
N SER A 368 14.63 -2.79 -6.64
CA SER A 368 13.19 -2.55 -6.83
C SER A 368 12.47 -3.72 -7.50
N MET A 369 13.17 -4.51 -8.33
CA MET A 369 12.54 -5.60 -9.11
C MET A 369 11.98 -6.73 -8.25
N GLN A 370 12.47 -6.91 -7.02
CA GLN A 370 11.91 -7.90 -6.09
C GLN A 370 10.44 -7.63 -5.73
N PHE A 371 9.99 -6.37 -5.87
CA PHE A 371 8.63 -5.94 -5.57
C PHE A 371 7.71 -5.92 -6.81
N SER A 372 8.15 -6.53 -7.92
CA SER A 372 7.38 -6.57 -9.16
C SER A 372 6.06 -7.31 -8.99
N PRO A 373 5.03 -6.98 -9.80
CA PRO A 373 3.76 -7.69 -9.81
C PRO A 373 3.90 -9.21 -10.04
N SER A 374 4.84 -9.64 -10.88
CA SER A 374 5.10 -11.07 -11.14
C SER A 374 5.59 -11.81 -9.88
N ASN A 375 6.50 -11.21 -9.11
CA ASN A 375 7.00 -11.79 -7.86
C ASN A 375 5.90 -11.88 -6.80
N PHE A 376 5.06 -10.85 -6.71
CA PHE A 376 3.88 -10.88 -5.84
C PHE A 376 2.94 -12.02 -6.23
N ARG A 377 2.54 -12.12 -7.51
CA ARG A 377 1.65 -13.18 -8.00
C ARG A 377 2.21 -14.58 -7.72
N ASN A 378 3.50 -14.79 -8.00
CA ASN A 378 4.13 -16.08 -7.74
C ASN A 378 4.09 -16.48 -6.26
N SER A 379 4.28 -15.52 -5.35
CA SER A 379 4.20 -15.75 -3.91
C SER A 379 2.75 -15.94 -3.45
N MET A 380 1.81 -15.13 -3.94
CA MET A 380 0.38 -15.26 -3.62
C MET A 380 -0.18 -16.61 -4.07
N LYS A 381 0.18 -17.09 -5.27
CA LYS A 381 -0.21 -18.42 -5.78
C LYS A 381 0.23 -19.54 -4.80
N LYS A 382 1.45 -19.47 -4.28
CA LYS A 382 1.94 -20.45 -3.28
C LYS A 382 1.08 -20.45 -2.01
N TYR A 383 0.72 -19.28 -1.48
CA TYR A 383 -0.14 -19.19 -0.30
C TYR A 383 -1.55 -19.73 -0.56
N ILE A 384 -2.11 -19.48 -1.74
CA ILE A 384 -3.42 -20.01 -2.16
C ILE A 384 -3.40 -21.54 -2.19
N GLU A 385 -2.39 -22.14 -2.82
CA GLU A 385 -2.23 -23.59 -2.92
C GLU A 385 -2.02 -24.25 -1.56
N GLN A 386 -1.18 -23.64 -0.69
CA GLN A 386 -0.95 -24.13 0.67
C GLN A 386 -2.21 -24.07 1.54
N ALA A 387 -3.01 -23.02 1.43
CA ALA A 387 -4.26 -22.90 2.17
C ALA A 387 -5.25 -24.02 1.80
N ARG A 388 -5.33 -24.34 0.51
CA ARG A 388 -6.16 -25.46 0.02
C ARG A 388 -5.65 -26.81 0.48
N GLY A 389 -4.34 -27.05 0.42
CA GLY A 389 -3.73 -28.31 0.86
C GLY A 389 -3.96 -28.61 2.36
N ARG A 390 -3.95 -27.60 3.21
CA ARG A 390 -4.23 -27.75 4.66
C ARG A 390 -5.65 -28.26 4.93
N ILE A 391 -6.65 -27.81 4.20
CA ILE A 391 -8.04 -28.29 4.39
C ILE A 391 -8.21 -29.72 3.87
N GLY A 392 -7.52 -30.10 2.80
CA GLY A 392 -7.53 -31.48 2.30
C GLY A 392 -7.04 -32.51 3.33
N LEU A 393 -6.07 -32.12 4.19
CA LEU A 393 -5.54 -32.99 5.25
C LEU A 393 -6.51 -33.13 6.44
N TYR A 394 -7.29 -32.10 6.77
CA TYR A 394 -8.29 -32.17 7.85
C TYR A 394 -9.61 -32.82 7.43
N GLY A 395 -9.97 -32.74 6.13
CA GLY A 395 -11.17 -33.39 5.58
C GLY A 395 -11.06 -34.91 5.47
N SER A 396 -9.85 -35.44 5.26
CA SER A 396 -9.60 -36.90 5.19
C SER A 396 -9.55 -37.61 6.54
N SER A 397 -9.27 -36.88 7.64
CA SER A 397 -9.22 -37.45 8.98
C SER A 397 -10.59 -37.60 9.68
N SER A 398 -11.61 -36.89 9.20
CA SER A 398 -12.97 -36.94 9.77
C SER A 398 -13.85 -38.06 9.17
N THR A 399 -13.40 -38.74 8.10
CA THR A 399 -14.16 -39.80 7.41
C THR A 399 -13.75 -41.23 7.88
N GLN A 400 -12.76 -41.35 8.76
CA GLN A 400 -12.32 -42.66 9.29
C GLN A 400 -12.82 -42.98 10.71
N GLN A 401 -13.72 -42.16 11.28
CA GLN A 401 -14.39 -42.47 12.56
C GLN A 401 -15.91 -42.35 12.39
N ARG A 402 -16.50 -43.28 11.65
CA ARG A 402 -17.91 -43.70 11.80
C ARG A 402 -18.05 -45.19 11.47
#